data_45eecc74af4ef2de891a961c8b3b2055
#
_entry.id   45eecc74af4ef2de891a961c8b3b2055
#
_cell.length_a   1.000
_cell.length_b   1.000
_cell.length_c   1.000
_cell.angle_alpha   90.00
_cell.angle_beta   90.00
_cell.angle_gamma   90.00
#
_symmetry.space_group_name_H-M   'P 1'
#
loop_
_entity.id
_entity.type
_entity.pdbx_description
1 polymer ?
#
loop_
_entity_poly.entity_id
_entity_poly.type
_entity_poly.pdbx_seq_one_letter_code
_entity_poly.pdbx_strand_id
1 'polypeptide(L)'
;MTVHPGVARRAMSRLVIAFALVLPLASCSSLLGGGGGDRDRSTIYAPDPRVEANPAWPHADWQLSMSPPTAARMIDSFRIAVRPTPDELQVYRGASWAKTPTDMLQDAVLRTLEDSGHIPGVARQGAGITADYKLVIDLRRFEADYSGNALPAATIEANAKLIHNIDQTVVGSRTFLAAQPAPSAEVAQVVDAFSNALRDVSSEMAGWILESGNAHEVTHDRRPPVSTAPRR
;
A
#
# COMPACT_ATOMS: atom_id res chain seq x y z
N MET A 1 -79.20 58.65 6.28
CA MET A 1 -77.79 58.53 5.84
C MET A 1 -77.17 57.37 6.60
N THR A 2 -77.27 56.19 6.02
CA THR A 2 -76.83 54.98 6.66
C THR A 2 -75.61 54.43 5.93
N VAL A 3 -74.48 54.46 6.58
CA VAL A 3 -73.18 53.91 6.09
C VAL A 3 -73.06 52.44 6.45
N HIS A 4 -72.99 51.59 5.47
CA HIS A 4 -72.82 50.14 5.66
C HIS A 4 -71.35 49.80 5.98
N PRO A 5 -71.07 49.10 7.10
CA PRO A 5 -69.74 48.64 7.45
C PRO A 5 -69.55 47.16 7.00
N GLY A 6 -69.45 46.92 5.70
CA GLY A 6 -69.39 45.52 5.22
C GLY A 6 -68.18 45.16 4.33
N VAL A 7 -67.52 46.18 3.76
CA VAL A 7 -66.56 45.92 2.69
C VAL A 7 -65.08 45.84 3.19
N ALA A 8 -64.76 46.48 4.32
CA ALA A 8 -63.41 46.55 4.84
C ALA A 8 -62.90 45.22 5.48
N ARG A 9 -63.80 44.37 6.00
CA ARG A 9 -63.42 43.08 6.69
C ARG A 9 -63.02 41.96 5.70
N ARG A 10 -63.54 41.98 4.48
CA ARG A 10 -63.22 40.92 3.47
C ARG A 10 -61.91 41.15 2.75
N ALA A 11 -61.41 42.38 2.64
CA ALA A 11 -60.14 42.68 2.03
C ALA A 11 -58.95 42.31 2.95
N MET A 12 -59.11 42.54 4.26
CA MET A 12 -58.07 42.24 5.25
C MET A 12 -57.88 40.71 5.50
N SER A 13 -58.96 39.95 5.39
CA SER A 13 -58.91 38.49 5.51
C SER A 13 -58.21 37.81 4.33
N ARG A 14 -58.33 38.36 3.12
CA ARG A 14 -57.63 37.83 1.92
C ARG A 14 -56.15 38.16 1.91
N LEU A 15 -55.73 39.29 2.48
CA LEU A 15 -54.31 39.67 2.59
C LEU A 15 -53.55 38.83 3.60
N VAL A 16 -54.21 38.46 4.72
CA VAL A 16 -53.61 37.60 5.75
C VAL A 16 -53.44 36.17 5.27
N ILE A 17 -54.41 35.64 4.49
CA ILE A 17 -54.33 34.28 3.92
C ILE A 17 -53.26 34.20 2.81
N ALA A 18 -53.07 35.26 2.02
CA ALA A 18 -52.03 35.31 0.99
C ALA A 18 -50.60 35.37 1.60
N PHE A 19 -50.46 36.03 2.79
CA PHE A 19 -49.16 36.11 3.47
C PHE A 19 -48.81 34.80 4.23
N ALA A 20 -49.80 34.04 4.68
CA ALA A 20 -49.59 32.74 5.37
C ALA A 20 -49.21 31.60 4.40
N LEU A 21 -49.45 31.75 3.07
CA LEU A 21 -49.17 30.69 2.09
C LEU A 21 -47.76 30.83 1.46
N VAL A 22 -47.00 31.91 1.71
CA VAL A 22 -45.67 32.16 1.15
C VAL A 22 -44.55 31.76 2.10
N LEU A 23 -44.84 31.49 3.40
CA LEU A 23 -43.83 31.14 4.39
C LEU A 23 -43.29 29.68 4.38
N PRO A 24 -43.92 28.67 3.78
CA PRO A 24 -43.32 27.33 3.82
C PRO A 24 -42.29 27.01 2.71
N LEU A 25 -42.07 27.92 1.75
CA LEU A 25 -41.10 27.67 0.67
C LEU A 25 -39.66 28.08 0.98
N ALA A 26 -39.41 28.76 2.10
CA ALA A 26 -38.07 29.18 2.50
C ALA A 26 -37.31 28.12 3.36
N SER A 27 -37.95 27.02 3.74
CA SER A 27 -37.35 25.99 4.66
C SER A 27 -36.61 24.87 3.96
N CYS A 28 -36.59 24.79 2.62
CA CYS A 28 -35.95 23.66 1.92
C CYS A 28 -34.57 23.98 1.35
N SER A 29 -34.04 25.20 1.52
CA SER A 29 -32.69 25.51 1.02
C SER A 29 -31.55 25.11 1.95
N SER A 30 -31.84 24.74 3.21
CA SER A 30 -30.81 24.28 4.15
C SER A 30 -30.54 22.77 4.09
N LEU A 31 -31.33 21.99 3.31
CA LEU A 31 -31.09 20.56 3.09
C LEU A 31 -30.22 20.28 1.85
N LEU A 32 -30.00 21.26 0.97
CA LEU A 32 -29.14 21.15 -0.23
C LEU A 32 -27.90 22.03 -0.16
N GLY A 33 -27.78 22.90 0.83
CA GLY A 33 -26.59 23.67 1.14
C GLY A 33 -25.84 22.96 2.26
N GLY A 34 -25.23 21.83 1.92
CA GLY A 34 -24.42 21.05 2.84
C GLY A 34 -23.29 21.89 3.40
N GLY A 35 -23.40 22.31 4.63
CA GLY A 35 -22.27 22.58 5.50
C GLY A 35 -21.55 21.27 5.82
N GLY A 36 -21.18 20.52 4.81
CA GLY A 36 -20.19 19.45 4.88
C GLY A 36 -18.85 20.13 5.05
N GLY A 37 -18.50 20.42 6.31
CA GLY A 37 -17.16 20.86 6.63
C GLY A 37 -16.17 19.83 6.09
N ASP A 38 -14.97 20.25 5.88
CA ASP A 38 -13.76 19.57 5.42
C ASP A 38 -13.39 18.28 6.20
N ARG A 39 -14.39 17.68 6.89
CA ARG A 39 -14.28 16.58 7.84
C ARG A 39 -14.31 15.19 7.20
N ASP A 40 -14.63 15.09 5.90
CA ASP A 40 -14.82 13.78 5.23
C ASP A 40 -13.95 13.58 3.99
N ARG A 41 -13.04 14.51 3.69
CA ARG A 41 -12.09 14.30 2.60
C ARG A 41 -10.95 13.43 3.10
N SER A 42 -10.98 12.14 2.79
CA SER A 42 -9.82 11.27 2.97
C SER A 42 -8.81 11.52 1.87
N THR A 43 -7.57 11.83 2.23
CA THR A 43 -6.46 11.91 1.28
C THR A 43 -5.99 10.50 0.96
N ILE A 44 -5.90 10.17 -0.34
CA ILE A 44 -5.40 8.89 -0.80
C ILE A 44 -3.94 9.07 -1.22
N TYR A 45 -3.05 8.31 -0.61
CA TYR A 45 -1.62 8.30 -0.89
C TYR A 45 -1.23 7.09 -1.74
N ALA A 46 -0.35 7.31 -2.72
CA ALA A 46 0.11 6.31 -3.67
C ALA A 46 1.64 6.37 -3.82
N PRO A 47 2.41 5.96 -2.80
CA PRO A 47 3.86 5.92 -2.92
C PRO A 47 4.27 4.97 -4.04
N ASP A 48 5.13 5.45 -4.91
CA ASP A 48 5.61 4.74 -6.10
C ASP A 48 7.11 5.05 -6.32
N PRO A 49 7.99 4.60 -5.40
CA PRO A 49 9.41 4.90 -5.48
C PRO A 49 10.05 4.24 -6.71
N ARG A 50 10.95 4.97 -7.34
CA ARG A 50 11.84 4.41 -8.36
C ARG A 50 13.17 4.07 -7.71
N VAL A 51 13.66 2.87 -8.00
CA VAL A 51 14.96 2.37 -7.54
C VAL A 51 15.91 2.37 -8.73
N GLU A 52 17.05 3.05 -8.59
CA GLU A 52 18.12 2.94 -9.57
C GLU A 52 18.86 1.61 -9.35
N ALA A 53 19.08 0.88 -10.45
CA ALA A 53 19.79 -0.38 -10.39
C ALA A 53 21.24 -0.12 -9.93
N ASN A 54 21.69 -0.91 -8.94
CA ASN A 54 23.10 -0.86 -8.54
C ASN A 54 23.93 -1.57 -9.61
N PRO A 55 24.92 -0.90 -10.24
CA PRO A 55 25.78 -1.50 -11.26
C PRO A 55 26.59 -2.72 -10.75
N ALA A 56 26.71 -2.89 -9.44
CA ALA A 56 27.39 -4.03 -8.84
C ALA A 56 26.50 -5.28 -8.73
N TRP A 57 25.19 -5.17 -9.01
CA TRP A 57 24.32 -6.36 -9.01
C TRP A 57 24.75 -7.32 -10.11
N PRO A 58 24.77 -8.64 -9.84
CA PRO A 58 25.11 -9.62 -10.86
C PRO A 58 23.97 -9.76 -11.89
N HIS A 59 24.31 -10.13 -13.13
CA HIS A 59 23.35 -10.55 -14.12
C HIS A 59 22.93 -12.01 -13.87
N ALA A 60 21.65 -12.27 -14.03
CA ALA A 60 21.04 -13.58 -13.93
C ALA A 60 20.71 -14.12 -15.32
N ASP A 61 20.85 -15.44 -15.51
CA ASP A 61 20.40 -16.16 -16.72
C ASP A 61 19.14 -16.98 -16.49
N TRP A 62 18.47 -16.76 -15.33
CA TRP A 62 17.28 -17.46 -14.88
C TRP A 62 16.11 -16.49 -14.70
N GLN A 63 14.89 -17.03 -14.58
CA GLN A 63 13.65 -16.25 -14.46
C GLN A 63 13.04 -16.42 -13.06
N LEU A 64 12.31 -15.37 -12.61
CA LEU A 64 11.69 -15.29 -11.29
C LEU A 64 10.17 -15.18 -11.38
N SER A 65 9.45 -15.99 -10.62
CA SER A 65 8.04 -15.75 -10.30
C SER A 65 7.88 -15.21 -8.89
N MET A 66 6.99 -14.23 -8.69
CA MET A 66 6.69 -13.69 -7.38
C MET A 66 5.30 -14.16 -6.93
N SER A 67 5.24 -14.92 -5.83
CA SER A 67 3.97 -15.24 -5.18
C SER A 67 3.35 -13.98 -4.58
N PRO A 68 2.00 -13.91 -4.47
CA PRO A 68 1.38 -12.83 -3.71
C PRO A 68 1.96 -12.79 -2.28
N PRO A 69 2.46 -11.63 -1.82
CA PRO A 69 2.95 -11.51 -0.45
C PRO A 69 1.84 -11.73 0.56
N THR A 70 2.20 -12.16 1.76
CA THR A 70 1.27 -12.31 2.88
C THR A 70 1.56 -11.30 3.98
N ALA A 71 0.52 -10.88 4.72
CA ALA A 71 0.65 -10.04 5.90
C ALA A 71 -0.55 -10.20 6.83
N ALA A 72 -0.42 -9.71 8.07
CA ALA A 72 -1.55 -9.59 8.99
C ALA A 72 -2.57 -8.55 8.46
N ARG A 73 -3.88 -8.82 8.62
CA ARG A 73 -4.96 -7.96 8.10
C ARG A 73 -4.90 -6.50 8.54
N MET A 74 -4.39 -6.22 9.73
CA MET A 74 -4.23 -4.85 10.22
C MET A 74 -3.17 -4.07 9.46
N ILE A 75 -2.17 -4.77 8.94
CA ILE A 75 -1.10 -4.20 8.11
C ILE A 75 -1.56 -4.15 6.67
N ASP A 76 -2.14 -5.25 6.15
CA ASP A 76 -2.57 -5.37 4.75
C ASP A 76 -3.97 -4.81 4.54
N SER A 77 -4.08 -3.50 4.66
CA SER A 77 -5.32 -2.76 4.44
C SER A 77 -5.03 -1.41 3.76
N PHE A 78 -6.07 -0.76 3.23
CA PHE A 78 -5.93 0.60 2.71
C PHE A 78 -5.69 1.65 3.80
N ARG A 79 -5.72 1.29 5.07
CA ARG A 79 -5.49 2.21 6.18
C ARG A 79 -3.99 2.30 6.47
N ILE A 80 -3.51 3.51 6.76
CA ILE A 80 -2.13 3.73 7.15
C ILE A 80 -1.99 3.35 8.63
N ALA A 81 -1.27 2.25 8.89
CA ALA A 81 -1.05 1.75 10.23
C ALA A 81 -0.08 2.64 11.01
N VAL A 82 -0.36 2.82 12.29
CA VAL A 82 0.42 3.63 13.24
C VAL A 82 0.65 2.81 14.51
N ARG A 83 1.87 2.79 15.00
CA ARG A 83 2.26 2.16 16.27
C ARG A 83 2.68 3.24 17.27
N PRO A 84 1.75 3.75 18.11
CA PRO A 84 2.10 4.78 19.11
C PRO A 84 3.03 4.24 20.19
N THR A 85 2.80 3.01 20.66
CA THR A 85 3.57 2.27 21.64
C THR A 85 3.84 0.85 21.16
N PRO A 86 4.78 0.10 21.73
CA PRO A 86 5.14 -1.24 21.24
C PRO A 86 3.97 -2.22 21.09
N ASP A 87 2.97 -2.12 21.95
CA ASP A 87 1.85 -3.09 22.02
C ASP A 87 0.55 -2.55 21.41
N GLU A 88 0.56 -1.32 20.82
CA GLU A 88 -0.64 -0.68 20.30
C GLU A 88 -0.54 -0.43 18.80
N LEU A 89 -1.59 -0.79 18.06
CA LEU A 89 -1.72 -0.51 16.64
C LEU A 89 -2.99 0.30 16.38
N GLN A 90 -2.84 1.44 15.74
CA GLN A 90 -3.89 2.37 15.34
C GLN A 90 -3.82 2.64 13.83
N VAL A 91 -4.63 3.57 13.32
CA VAL A 91 -4.60 4.05 11.93
C VAL A 91 -4.73 5.56 11.87
N TYR A 92 -4.11 6.20 10.88
CA TYR A 92 -4.32 7.62 10.61
C TYR A 92 -5.76 7.90 10.20
N ARG A 93 -6.32 8.98 10.72
CA ARG A 93 -7.65 9.48 10.32
C ARG A 93 -7.52 10.32 9.05
N GLY A 94 -8.50 10.21 8.16
CA GLY A 94 -8.57 11.03 6.95
C GLY A 94 -7.45 10.77 5.94
N ALA A 95 -6.74 9.64 6.06
CA ALA A 95 -5.69 9.22 5.17
C ALA A 95 -5.78 7.73 4.85
N SER A 96 -5.46 7.36 3.63
CA SER A 96 -5.48 5.96 3.19
C SER A 96 -4.46 5.73 2.07
N TRP A 97 -4.09 4.46 1.88
CA TRP A 97 -3.31 4.01 0.74
C TRP A 97 -4.19 3.82 -0.50
N ALA A 98 -3.63 4.01 -1.68
CA ALA A 98 -4.27 3.67 -2.96
C ALA A 98 -4.22 2.16 -3.26
N LYS A 99 -3.24 1.45 -2.70
CA LYS A 99 -3.04 -0.01 -2.80
C LYS A 99 -2.75 -0.56 -1.41
N THR A 100 -2.92 -1.87 -1.22
CA THR A 100 -2.50 -2.51 0.03
C THR A 100 -0.97 -2.52 0.16
N PRO A 101 -0.41 -2.55 1.37
CA PRO A 101 1.03 -2.65 1.60
C PRO A 101 1.70 -3.85 0.91
N THR A 102 1.03 -5.00 0.85
CA THR A 102 1.53 -6.18 0.13
C THR A 102 1.65 -5.91 -1.37
N ASP A 103 0.64 -5.28 -1.98
CA ASP A 103 0.67 -4.90 -3.39
C ASP A 103 1.74 -3.85 -3.67
N MET A 104 1.90 -2.84 -2.79
CA MET A 104 2.94 -1.82 -2.95
C MET A 104 4.34 -2.42 -2.90
N LEU A 105 4.60 -3.33 -1.96
CA LEU A 105 5.89 -4.00 -1.84
C LEU A 105 6.16 -4.90 -3.06
N GLN A 106 5.17 -5.71 -3.48
CA GLN A 106 5.31 -6.56 -4.65
C GLN A 106 5.60 -5.75 -5.91
N ASP A 107 4.85 -4.65 -6.13
CA ASP A 107 5.04 -3.78 -7.29
C ASP A 107 6.42 -3.12 -7.29
N ALA A 108 6.89 -2.67 -6.13
CA ALA A 108 8.19 -2.01 -6.00
C ALA A 108 9.34 -2.98 -6.29
N VAL A 109 9.33 -4.18 -5.72
CA VAL A 109 10.35 -5.21 -5.97
C VAL A 109 10.31 -5.69 -7.41
N LEU A 110 9.10 -5.96 -7.96
CA LEU A 110 8.92 -6.40 -9.35
C LEU A 110 9.55 -5.39 -10.31
N ARG A 111 9.16 -4.11 -10.20
CA ARG A 111 9.69 -3.05 -11.07
C ARG A 111 11.18 -2.82 -10.87
N THR A 112 11.69 -2.90 -9.66
CA THR A 112 13.12 -2.77 -9.40
C THR A 112 13.91 -3.81 -10.18
N LEU A 113 13.44 -5.05 -10.22
CA LEU A 113 14.07 -6.12 -10.99
C LEU A 113 13.88 -5.95 -12.51
N GLU A 114 12.68 -5.59 -12.98
CA GLU A 114 12.40 -5.32 -14.40
C GLU A 114 13.25 -4.17 -14.93
N ASP A 115 13.24 -3.04 -14.24
CA ASP A 115 13.95 -1.81 -14.65
C ASP A 115 15.48 -1.96 -14.54
N SER A 116 15.97 -2.92 -13.75
CA SER A 116 17.40 -3.17 -13.59
C SER A 116 18.06 -3.71 -14.86
N GLY A 117 17.32 -4.47 -15.68
CA GLY A 117 17.90 -5.19 -16.82
C GLY A 117 18.88 -6.30 -16.44
N HIS A 118 18.99 -6.67 -15.17
CA HIS A 118 19.91 -7.70 -14.67
C HIS A 118 19.30 -9.11 -14.64
N ILE A 119 18.01 -9.25 -14.99
CA ILE A 119 17.28 -10.53 -15.03
C ILE A 119 16.46 -10.61 -16.32
N PRO A 120 16.47 -11.74 -17.06
CA PRO A 120 15.78 -11.87 -18.33
C PRO A 120 14.26 -11.87 -18.20
N GLY A 121 13.73 -12.27 -17.05
CA GLY A 121 12.28 -12.29 -16.80
C GLY A 121 11.93 -12.36 -15.32
N VAL A 122 11.01 -11.48 -14.93
CA VAL A 122 10.37 -11.50 -13.62
C VAL A 122 8.88 -11.24 -13.80
N ALA A 123 8.02 -12.00 -13.11
CA ALA A 123 6.59 -11.82 -13.24
C ALA A 123 5.86 -12.25 -11.97
N ARG A 124 4.61 -11.79 -11.82
CA ARG A 124 3.73 -12.32 -10.79
C ARG A 124 3.36 -13.77 -11.09
N GLN A 125 3.18 -14.57 -10.06
CA GLN A 125 2.72 -15.94 -10.18
C GLN A 125 1.42 -15.99 -10.99
N GLY A 126 1.36 -16.91 -11.96
CA GLY A 126 0.21 -17.06 -12.86
C GLY A 126 0.28 -16.23 -14.15
N ALA A 127 1.34 -15.45 -14.37
CA ALA A 127 1.54 -14.70 -15.61
C ALA A 127 1.98 -15.54 -16.84
N GLY A 128 2.07 -16.87 -16.69
CA GLY A 128 2.37 -17.78 -17.79
C GLY A 128 3.85 -17.93 -18.16
N ILE A 129 4.77 -17.41 -17.34
CA ILE A 129 6.21 -17.67 -17.50
C ILE A 129 6.60 -18.97 -16.81
N THR A 130 7.60 -19.66 -17.38
CA THR A 130 8.27 -20.79 -16.72
C THR A 130 9.45 -20.23 -15.95
N ALA A 131 9.27 -20.03 -14.64
CA ALA A 131 10.29 -19.44 -13.79
C ALA A 131 11.12 -20.52 -13.09
N ASP A 132 12.44 -20.31 -13.03
CA ASP A 132 13.40 -21.20 -12.34
C ASP A 132 13.29 -21.04 -10.83
N TYR A 133 12.99 -19.82 -10.37
CA TYR A 133 12.86 -19.47 -8.97
C TYR A 133 11.50 -18.84 -8.64
N LYS A 134 11.11 -19.00 -7.39
CA LYS A 134 9.93 -18.38 -6.80
C LYS A 134 10.32 -17.56 -5.59
N LEU A 135 9.87 -16.31 -5.55
CA LEU A 135 9.96 -15.44 -4.39
C LEU A 135 8.68 -15.52 -3.56
N VAL A 136 8.83 -15.76 -2.27
CA VAL A 136 7.75 -15.73 -1.28
C VAL A 136 8.09 -14.66 -0.25
N ILE A 137 7.17 -13.72 -0.01
CA ILE A 137 7.36 -12.61 0.93
C ILE A 137 6.31 -12.67 2.02
N ASP A 138 6.75 -12.53 3.27
CA ASP A 138 5.94 -12.32 4.46
C ASP A 138 6.21 -10.90 4.98
N LEU A 139 5.25 -9.99 4.78
CA LEU A 139 5.31 -8.60 5.23
C LEU A 139 4.87 -8.55 6.70
N ARG A 140 5.80 -8.27 7.59
CA ARG A 140 5.61 -8.29 9.03
C ARG A 140 5.24 -6.94 9.60
N ARG A 141 5.83 -5.87 9.05
CA ARG A 141 5.57 -4.49 9.48
C ARG A 141 5.46 -3.58 8.26
N PHE A 142 4.47 -2.69 8.28
CA PHE A 142 4.31 -1.58 7.35
C PHE A 142 3.53 -0.49 8.10
N GLU A 143 4.21 0.27 8.93
CA GLU A 143 3.59 1.12 9.93
C GLU A 143 4.43 2.36 10.25
N ALA A 144 3.78 3.45 10.63
CA ALA A 144 4.43 4.60 11.24
C ALA A 144 4.69 4.29 12.71
N ASP A 145 5.92 3.93 13.04
CA ASP A 145 6.33 3.49 14.37
C ASP A 145 6.88 4.65 15.18
N TYR A 146 6.16 5.03 16.22
CA TYR A 146 6.61 6.03 17.17
C TYR A 146 7.52 5.44 18.24
N SER A 147 7.30 4.16 18.64
CA SER A 147 8.02 3.52 19.76
C SER A 147 8.06 4.38 21.01
N GLY A 148 6.99 5.16 21.26
CA GLY A 148 6.91 6.13 22.36
C GLY A 148 7.64 7.45 22.12
N ASN A 149 8.21 7.69 20.94
CA ASN A 149 8.85 8.95 20.57
C ASN A 149 7.84 9.99 20.06
N ALA A 150 8.27 11.25 19.96
CA ALA A 150 7.43 12.33 19.45
C ALA A 150 7.21 12.28 17.93
N LEU A 151 8.16 11.73 17.17
CA LEU A 151 8.11 11.60 15.72
C LEU A 151 8.22 10.12 15.32
N PRO A 152 7.50 9.69 14.28
CA PRO A 152 7.52 8.31 13.82
C PRO A 152 8.68 8.03 12.88
N ALA A 153 9.04 6.76 12.77
CA ALA A 153 9.77 6.22 11.62
C ALA A 153 8.82 5.37 10.76
N ALA A 154 8.82 5.58 9.45
CA ALA A 154 8.17 4.67 8.52
C ALA A 154 8.95 3.35 8.52
N THR A 155 8.36 2.31 9.09
CA THR A 155 9.01 1.02 9.31
C THR A 155 8.40 -0.04 8.42
N ILE A 156 9.23 -0.66 7.59
CA ILE A 156 8.89 -1.79 6.73
C ILE A 156 9.78 -2.96 7.11
N GLU A 157 9.19 -4.08 7.53
CA GLU A 157 9.88 -5.34 7.78
C GLU A 157 9.24 -6.45 6.96
N ALA A 158 10.04 -7.12 6.14
CA ALA A 158 9.60 -8.22 5.30
C ALA A 158 10.61 -9.37 5.34
N ASN A 159 10.14 -10.60 5.53
CA ASN A 159 10.94 -11.79 5.31
C ASN A 159 10.71 -12.31 3.89
N ALA A 160 11.78 -12.50 3.14
CA ALA A 160 11.75 -13.07 1.80
C ALA A 160 12.43 -14.45 1.80
N LYS A 161 11.86 -15.36 1.01
CA LYS A 161 12.44 -16.68 0.73
C LYS A 161 12.54 -16.85 -0.78
N LEU A 162 13.72 -17.20 -1.25
CA LEU A 162 13.96 -17.60 -2.63
C LEU A 162 13.91 -19.13 -2.69
N ILE A 163 13.06 -19.68 -3.54
CA ILE A 163 12.81 -21.12 -3.67
C ILE A 163 13.13 -21.53 -5.10
N HIS A 164 13.95 -22.56 -5.29
CA HIS A 164 14.18 -23.15 -6.60
C HIS A 164 12.99 -24.01 -7.00
N ASN A 165 12.42 -23.77 -8.19
CA ASN A 165 11.15 -24.39 -8.58
C ASN A 165 11.25 -25.87 -8.93
N ILE A 166 12.41 -26.36 -9.35
CA ILE A 166 12.57 -27.75 -9.80
C ILE A 166 12.53 -28.71 -8.62
N ASP A 167 13.35 -28.46 -7.58
CA ASP A 167 13.46 -29.34 -6.42
C ASP A 167 12.78 -28.80 -5.16
N GLN A 168 12.13 -27.62 -5.26
CA GLN A 168 11.42 -26.95 -4.18
C GLN A 168 12.30 -26.62 -2.96
N THR A 169 13.62 -26.50 -3.14
CA THR A 169 14.54 -26.16 -2.08
C THR A 169 14.51 -24.65 -1.79
N VAL A 170 14.64 -24.29 -0.51
CA VAL A 170 14.83 -22.89 -0.11
C VAL A 170 16.30 -22.55 -0.31
N VAL A 171 16.57 -21.73 -1.33
CA VAL A 171 17.91 -21.26 -1.70
C VAL A 171 18.44 -20.24 -0.71
N GLY A 172 17.57 -19.38 -0.22
CA GLY A 172 17.90 -18.38 0.78
C GLY A 172 16.67 -17.86 1.49
N SER A 173 16.87 -17.36 2.71
CA SER A 173 15.87 -16.65 3.49
C SER A 173 16.52 -15.46 4.18
N ARG A 174 15.94 -14.25 4.01
CA ARG A 174 16.46 -13.03 4.64
C ARG A 174 15.31 -12.14 5.09
N THR A 175 15.50 -11.49 6.24
CA THR A 175 14.62 -10.43 6.71
C THR A 175 15.23 -9.08 6.36
N PHE A 176 14.42 -8.24 5.72
CA PHE A 176 14.75 -6.87 5.34
C PHE A 176 14.01 -5.93 6.28
N LEU A 177 14.68 -4.92 6.79
CA LEU A 177 14.13 -3.92 7.69
C LEU A 177 14.62 -2.55 7.26
N ALA A 178 13.69 -1.65 6.93
CA ALA A 178 13.96 -0.24 6.77
C ALA A 178 13.13 0.55 7.76
N ALA A 179 13.74 1.51 8.44
CA ALA A 179 13.09 2.43 9.36
C ALA A 179 13.55 3.85 9.01
N GLN A 180 12.72 4.58 8.24
CA GLN A 180 13.02 5.93 7.78
C GLN A 180 12.35 6.96 8.69
N PRO A 181 13.10 7.80 9.42
CA PRO A 181 12.53 8.83 10.28
C PRO A 181 11.72 9.83 9.46
N ALA A 182 10.50 10.12 9.89
CA ALA A 182 9.73 11.23 9.34
C ALA A 182 10.19 12.56 9.98
N PRO A 183 10.35 13.63 9.18
CA PRO A 183 10.79 14.92 9.71
C PRO A 183 9.73 15.63 10.56
N SER A 184 8.46 15.20 10.45
CA SER A 184 7.35 15.66 11.28
C SER A 184 6.28 14.57 11.43
N ALA A 185 5.26 14.83 12.26
CA ALA A 185 4.09 13.96 12.42
C ALA A 185 3.01 14.20 11.33
N GLU A 186 3.23 15.13 10.40
CA GLU A 186 2.32 15.38 9.26
C GLU A 186 2.27 14.16 8.34
N VAL A 187 1.05 13.69 8.02
CA VAL A 187 0.86 12.43 7.27
C VAL A 187 1.60 12.43 5.93
N ALA A 188 1.64 13.55 5.22
CA ALA A 188 2.37 13.65 3.95
C ALA A 188 3.88 13.37 4.13
N GLN A 189 4.48 13.91 5.19
CA GLN A 189 5.89 13.71 5.52
C GLN A 189 6.19 12.26 5.96
N VAL A 190 5.24 11.64 6.65
CA VAL A 190 5.31 10.21 7.00
C VAL A 190 5.22 9.35 5.75
N VAL A 191 4.37 9.69 4.78
CA VAL A 191 4.27 8.99 3.49
C VAL A 191 5.56 9.13 2.68
N ASP A 192 6.21 10.29 2.69
CA ASP A 192 7.53 10.46 2.06
C ASP A 192 8.58 9.53 2.69
N ALA A 193 8.54 9.38 4.01
CA ALA A 193 9.41 8.43 4.71
C ALA A 193 9.08 6.97 4.32
N PHE A 194 7.79 6.60 4.14
CA PHE A 194 7.42 5.29 3.59
C PHE A 194 7.94 5.07 2.18
N SER A 195 7.91 6.09 1.32
CA SER A 195 8.47 5.99 -0.05
C SER A 195 9.96 5.69 -0.01
N ASN A 196 10.70 6.32 0.92
CA ASN A 196 12.13 6.06 1.10
C ASN A 196 12.37 4.64 1.66
N ALA A 197 11.64 4.23 2.69
CA ALA A 197 11.75 2.89 3.26
C ALA A 197 11.43 1.79 2.23
N LEU A 198 10.40 2.01 1.40
CA LEU A 198 10.02 1.07 0.33
C LEU A 198 11.11 0.99 -0.76
N ARG A 199 11.74 2.11 -1.10
CA ARG A 199 12.90 2.14 -2.01
C ARG A 199 14.06 1.30 -1.47
N ASP A 200 14.41 1.50 -0.19
CA ASP A 200 15.54 0.82 0.43
C ASP A 200 15.30 -0.69 0.50
N VAL A 201 14.14 -1.13 1.01
CA VAL A 201 13.78 -2.55 1.08
C VAL A 201 13.78 -3.19 -0.31
N SER A 202 13.21 -2.50 -1.32
CA SER A 202 13.14 -3.04 -2.69
C SER A 202 14.51 -3.18 -3.33
N SER A 203 15.39 -2.19 -3.12
CA SER A 203 16.77 -2.22 -3.62
C SER A 203 17.58 -3.35 -2.98
N GLU A 204 17.55 -3.45 -1.65
CA GLU A 204 18.26 -4.52 -0.95
C GLU A 204 17.74 -5.91 -1.30
N MET A 205 16.42 -6.05 -1.42
CA MET A 205 15.80 -7.34 -1.77
C MET A 205 16.15 -7.74 -3.19
N ALA A 206 16.14 -6.83 -4.16
CA ALA A 206 16.51 -7.10 -5.54
C ALA A 206 17.96 -7.57 -5.67
N GLY A 207 18.90 -6.89 -5.04
CA GLY A 207 20.30 -7.31 -5.00
C GLY A 207 20.49 -8.70 -4.39
N TRP A 208 19.86 -8.94 -3.23
CA TRP A 208 19.91 -10.24 -2.56
C TRP A 208 19.32 -11.38 -3.39
N ILE A 209 18.22 -11.14 -4.12
CA ILE A 209 17.60 -12.13 -5.01
C ILE A 209 18.61 -12.55 -6.09
N LEU A 210 19.20 -11.57 -6.79
CA LEU A 210 20.14 -11.83 -7.87
C LEU A 210 21.40 -12.57 -7.38
N GLU A 211 21.96 -12.13 -6.25
CA GLU A 211 23.12 -12.76 -5.62
C GLU A 211 22.83 -14.19 -5.18
N SER A 212 21.68 -14.41 -4.51
CA SER A 212 21.32 -15.72 -3.97
C SER A 212 21.02 -16.74 -5.08
N GLY A 213 20.28 -16.33 -6.12
CA GLY A 213 19.99 -17.19 -7.25
C GLY A 213 21.27 -17.60 -7.99
N ASN A 214 22.14 -16.65 -8.32
CA ASN A 214 23.40 -16.94 -8.98
C ASN A 214 24.34 -17.83 -8.15
N ALA A 215 24.41 -17.62 -6.84
CA ALA A 215 25.18 -18.48 -5.96
C ALA A 215 24.65 -19.93 -5.96
N HIS A 216 23.34 -20.10 -6.07
CA HIS A 216 22.73 -21.42 -6.18
C HIS A 216 23.04 -22.07 -7.52
N GLU A 217 22.90 -21.37 -8.66
CA GLU A 217 23.24 -21.91 -9.98
C GLU A 217 24.66 -22.48 -10.02
N VAL A 218 25.66 -21.72 -9.54
CA VAL A 218 27.06 -22.15 -9.49
C VAL A 218 27.23 -23.46 -8.69
N THR A 219 26.42 -23.67 -7.64
CA THR A 219 26.50 -24.90 -6.82
C THR A 219 25.69 -26.05 -7.41
N HIS A 220 24.61 -25.75 -8.12
CA HIS A 220 23.72 -26.71 -8.76
C HIS A 220 24.39 -27.35 -9.97
N ASP A 221 25.02 -26.56 -10.84
CA ASP A 221 25.78 -27.04 -12.00
C ASP A 221 26.96 -27.95 -11.64
N ARG A 222 27.53 -27.78 -10.44
CA ARG A 222 28.62 -28.62 -9.95
C ARG A 222 28.18 -29.95 -9.36
N ARG A 223 26.85 -30.17 -9.18
CA ARG A 223 26.35 -31.43 -8.63
C ARG A 223 26.41 -32.51 -9.72
N PRO A 224 27.15 -33.64 -9.50
CA PRO A 224 27.18 -34.72 -10.48
C PRO A 224 25.75 -35.25 -10.72
N PRO A 225 25.43 -35.67 -11.96
CA PRO A 225 24.13 -36.18 -12.30
C PRO A 225 23.79 -37.37 -11.35
N VAL A 226 22.58 -37.33 -10.78
CA VAL A 226 22.12 -38.42 -9.90
C VAL A 226 22.14 -39.70 -10.72
N SER A 227 23.04 -40.65 -10.34
CA SER A 227 23.15 -41.94 -10.97
C SER A 227 21.84 -42.71 -10.79
N THR A 228 21.05 -42.78 -11.87
CA THR A 228 19.90 -43.67 -11.96
C THR A 228 20.41 -45.10 -12.18
N ALA A 229 21.02 -45.68 -11.19
CA ALA A 229 21.33 -47.11 -11.24
C ALA A 229 20.01 -47.91 -11.21
N PRO A 230 19.77 -48.81 -12.19
CA PRO A 230 18.56 -49.61 -12.19
C PRO A 230 18.54 -50.50 -10.95
N ARG A 231 17.47 -50.41 -10.15
CA ARG A 231 17.23 -51.40 -9.09
C ARG A 231 17.03 -52.76 -9.76
N ARG A 232 17.94 -53.67 -9.45
CA ARG A 232 17.80 -55.11 -9.73
C ARG A 232 16.83 -55.73 -8.74
#